data_29265217959fbc332ae74c27dbbd3303
#
_entry.id   29265217959fbc332ae74c27dbbd3303
#
_cell.length_a   1.000
_cell.length_b   1.000
_cell.length_c   1.000
_cell.angle_alpha   90.00
_cell.angle_beta   90.00
_cell.angle_gamma   90.00
#
_symmetry.space_group_name_H-M   'P 1'
#
loop_
_entity.id
_entity.type
_entity.pdbx_description
1 polymer ?
#
loop_
_entity_poly.entity_id
_entity_poly.type
_entity_poly.pdbx_seq_one_letter_code
_entity_poly.pdbx_strand_id
1 'polypeptide(L)'
;MTQVAPELLALQRLYHWEKTAPGRIAMTQPMGGDAVQNWTFAEFLTESKKMASHIESLSLPVPSQIAIMSKNCAWWLMADLAIMMTGHVGVPIYPTLTAETTKYTLEHSESKLLFVGKLDEHPWNEMKKGSPEGMKCISFPLCPVGLDCDKWEDLTGKAEEIKEVKKRTGEEMATIIYTSGSTGV
;
A
#
# COMPACT_ATOMS: atom_id res chain seq x y z
N MET A 1 18.45 -9.61 -20.95
CA MET A 1 18.04 -9.65 -19.52
C MET A 1 17.45 -11.02 -19.26
N THR A 2 17.86 -11.69 -18.18
CA THR A 2 17.29 -12.99 -17.83
C THR A 2 15.90 -12.75 -17.28
N GLN A 3 14.88 -13.28 -17.96
CA GLN A 3 13.49 -13.16 -17.54
C GLN A 3 13.31 -13.87 -16.17
N VAL A 4 12.77 -13.17 -15.18
CA VAL A 4 12.48 -13.77 -13.87
C VAL A 4 11.35 -14.76 -14.05
N ALA A 5 11.55 -15.99 -13.55
CA ALA A 5 10.51 -17.01 -13.61
C ALA A 5 9.25 -16.52 -12.85
N PRO A 6 8.04 -16.63 -13.44
CA PRO A 6 6.82 -16.07 -12.86
C PRO A 6 6.57 -16.49 -11.41
N GLU A 7 6.90 -17.72 -11.05
CA GLU A 7 6.75 -18.26 -9.69
C GLU A 7 7.66 -17.61 -8.64
N LEU A 8 8.68 -16.83 -9.06
CA LEU A 8 9.57 -16.10 -8.19
C LEU A 8 9.11 -14.65 -7.94
N LEU A 9 8.07 -14.18 -8.61
CA LEU A 9 7.49 -12.88 -8.37
C LEU A 9 6.85 -12.82 -6.97
N ALA A 10 6.93 -11.66 -6.33
CA ALA A 10 6.52 -11.46 -4.93
C ALA A 10 5.09 -11.98 -4.66
N LEU A 11 4.10 -11.59 -5.47
CA LEU A 11 2.73 -12.06 -5.34
C LEU A 11 2.61 -13.58 -5.47
N GLN A 12 3.30 -14.19 -6.45
CA GLN A 12 3.24 -15.64 -6.67
C GLN A 12 3.85 -16.42 -5.50
N ARG A 13 4.89 -15.88 -4.88
CA ARG A 13 5.48 -16.45 -3.66
C ARG A 13 4.50 -16.41 -2.48
N LEU A 14 3.75 -15.33 -2.33
CA LEU A 14 2.75 -15.22 -1.27
C LEU A 14 1.57 -16.18 -1.50
N TYR A 15 1.07 -16.31 -2.72
CA TYR A 15 0.03 -17.30 -3.06
C TYR A 15 0.51 -18.74 -2.85
N HIS A 16 1.80 -19.00 -3.11
CA HIS A 16 2.38 -20.30 -2.78
C HIS A 16 2.29 -20.59 -1.27
N TRP A 17 2.65 -19.61 -0.41
CA TRP A 17 2.60 -19.78 1.03
C TRP A 17 1.17 -19.83 1.57
N GLU A 18 0.25 -19.05 1.03
CA GLU A 18 -1.19 -19.15 1.35
C GLU A 18 -1.70 -20.59 1.12
N LYS A 19 -1.27 -21.20 0.02
CA LYS A 19 -1.69 -22.54 -0.35
C LYS A 19 -1.01 -23.64 0.47
N THR A 20 0.28 -23.50 0.75
CA THR A 20 1.11 -24.58 1.33
C THR A 20 1.27 -24.48 2.84
N ALA A 21 1.09 -23.30 3.43
CA ALA A 21 1.22 -23.05 4.86
C ALA A 21 0.25 -21.96 5.35
N PRO A 22 -1.08 -22.08 5.10
CA PRO A 22 -2.06 -21.01 5.36
C PRO A 22 -2.09 -20.57 6.82
N GLY A 23 -1.92 -21.47 7.77
CA GLY A 23 -1.94 -21.20 9.21
C GLY A 23 -0.62 -20.71 9.80
N ARG A 24 0.47 -20.61 9.01
CA ARG A 24 1.74 -20.10 9.49
C ARG A 24 1.68 -18.57 9.61
N ILE A 25 2.27 -17.99 10.67
CA ILE A 25 2.38 -16.55 10.83
C ILE A 25 3.22 -15.95 9.68
N ALA A 26 2.59 -15.06 8.95
CA ALA A 26 3.20 -14.28 7.86
C ALA A 26 3.72 -12.94 8.35
N MET A 27 3.00 -12.29 9.28
CA MET A 27 3.30 -10.96 9.76
C MET A 27 2.97 -10.82 11.24
N THR A 28 3.86 -10.12 11.97
CA THR A 28 3.64 -9.67 13.36
C THR A 28 3.81 -8.17 13.42
N GLN A 29 2.79 -7.46 13.87
CA GLN A 29 2.76 -6.01 14.03
C GLN A 29 2.74 -5.64 15.51
N PRO A 30 3.75 -4.93 16.03
CA PRO A 30 3.67 -4.31 17.35
C PRO A 30 2.59 -3.22 17.38
N MET A 31 1.70 -3.28 18.38
CA MET A 31 0.56 -2.36 18.54
C MET A 31 0.78 -1.34 19.66
N GLY A 32 1.90 -1.41 20.36
CA GLY A 32 2.27 -0.57 21.49
C GLY A 32 2.27 -1.36 22.80
N GLY A 33 3.17 -0.98 23.72
CA GLY A 33 3.47 -1.78 24.91
C GLY A 33 3.88 -3.20 24.51
N ASP A 34 3.33 -4.20 25.19
CA ASP A 34 3.56 -5.63 24.88
C ASP A 34 2.55 -6.22 23.89
N ALA A 35 1.61 -5.41 23.39
CA ALA A 35 0.57 -5.87 22.48
C ALA A 35 1.13 -6.08 21.06
N VAL A 36 0.81 -7.22 20.47
CA VAL A 36 1.11 -7.56 19.08
C VAL A 36 -0.13 -8.07 18.36
N GLN A 37 -0.21 -7.80 17.08
CA GLN A 37 -1.20 -8.41 16.18
C GLN A 37 -0.47 -9.31 15.19
N ASN A 38 -0.94 -10.54 15.06
CA ASN A 38 -0.39 -11.53 14.14
C ASN A 38 -1.40 -11.79 13.02
N TRP A 39 -0.87 -12.04 11.81
CA TRP A 39 -1.63 -12.57 10.69
C TRP A 39 -0.95 -13.83 10.17
N THR A 40 -1.70 -14.87 9.98
CA THR A 40 -1.31 -16.02 9.17
C THR A 40 -1.24 -15.65 7.69
N PHE A 41 -0.64 -16.50 6.84
CA PHE A 41 -0.64 -16.25 5.39
C PHE A 41 -2.06 -16.14 4.83
N ALA A 42 -2.99 -16.95 5.30
CA ALA A 42 -4.39 -16.88 4.87
C ALA A 42 -5.02 -15.54 5.25
N GLU A 43 -4.93 -15.13 6.52
CA GLU A 43 -5.51 -13.88 7.01
C GLU A 43 -4.90 -12.65 6.34
N PHE A 44 -3.55 -12.64 6.19
CA PHE A 44 -2.81 -11.55 5.57
C PHE A 44 -3.23 -11.33 4.11
N LEU A 45 -3.36 -12.43 3.35
CA LEU A 45 -3.78 -12.35 1.96
C LEU A 45 -5.28 -12.09 1.80
N THR A 46 -6.13 -12.63 2.67
CA THR A 46 -7.56 -12.29 2.69
C THR A 46 -7.77 -10.79 2.89
N GLU A 47 -7.08 -10.18 3.86
CA GLU A 47 -7.19 -8.74 4.10
C GLU A 47 -6.66 -7.91 2.93
N SER A 48 -5.52 -8.32 2.33
CA SER A 48 -4.98 -7.70 1.12
C SER A 48 -5.93 -7.80 -0.08
N LYS A 49 -6.57 -8.96 -0.30
CA LYS A 49 -7.55 -9.19 -1.37
C LYS A 49 -8.83 -8.37 -1.17
N LYS A 50 -9.28 -8.16 0.06
CA LYS A 50 -10.42 -7.29 0.37
C LYS A 50 -10.12 -5.82 0.02
N MET A 51 -8.93 -5.34 0.35
CA MET A 51 -8.50 -4.00 -0.06
C MET A 51 -8.32 -3.91 -1.58
N ALA A 52 -7.81 -4.95 -2.24
CA ALA A 52 -7.75 -5.02 -3.71
C ALA A 52 -9.16 -4.91 -4.34
N SER A 53 -10.16 -5.60 -3.78
CA SER A 53 -11.55 -5.47 -4.23
C SER A 53 -12.09 -4.04 -4.09
N HIS A 54 -11.74 -3.36 -2.99
CA HIS A 54 -12.08 -1.94 -2.84
C HIS A 54 -11.39 -1.07 -3.90
N ILE A 55 -10.07 -1.24 -4.13
CA ILE A 55 -9.35 -0.49 -5.16
C ILE A 55 -9.99 -0.71 -6.54
N GLU A 56 -10.35 -1.95 -6.88
CA GLU A 56 -11.03 -2.28 -8.14
C GLU A 56 -12.36 -1.53 -8.28
N SER A 57 -13.14 -1.41 -7.18
CA SER A 57 -14.42 -0.70 -7.16
C SER A 57 -14.29 0.80 -7.48
N LEU A 58 -13.12 1.39 -7.28
CA LEU A 58 -12.84 2.79 -7.61
C LEU A 58 -12.73 3.03 -9.12
N SER A 59 -12.66 1.97 -9.93
CA SER A 59 -12.61 2.02 -11.40
C SER A 59 -11.49 2.92 -11.94
N LEU A 60 -10.34 2.93 -11.28
CA LEU A 60 -9.17 3.69 -11.73
C LEU A 60 -8.64 3.12 -13.05
N PRO A 61 -8.16 3.96 -13.98
CA PRO A 61 -7.47 3.48 -15.18
C PRO A 61 -6.29 2.58 -14.83
N VAL A 62 -6.12 1.45 -15.48
CA VAL A 62 -5.01 0.51 -15.23
C VAL A 62 -3.95 0.65 -16.31
N PRO A 63 -2.66 0.89 -15.96
CA PRO A 63 -2.16 1.10 -14.60
C PRO A 63 -2.37 2.55 -14.11
N SER A 64 -2.72 2.73 -12.84
CA SER A 64 -2.64 4.01 -12.13
C SER A 64 -1.59 3.93 -11.02
N GLN A 65 -1.05 5.07 -10.63
CA GLN A 65 -0.15 5.19 -9.49
C GLN A 65 -0.98 5.38 -8.22
N ILE A 66 -0.61 4.65 -7.17
CA ILE A 66 -1.24 4.72 -5.85
C ILE A 66 -0.15 4.93 -4.80
N ALA A 67 -0.23 6.04 -4.09
CA ALA A 67 0.78 6.42 -3.12
C ALA A 67 0.58 5.76 -1.76
N ILE A 68 1.69 5.47 -1.06
CA ILE A 68 1.69 4.96 0.32
C ILE A 68 2.60 5.85 1.17
N MET A 69 2.01 6.66 2.03
CA MET A 69 2.67 7.56 2.95
C MET A 69 2.64 6.98 4.37
N SER A 70 3.63 6.19 4.73
CA SER A 70 3.68 5.49 6.02
C SER A 70 5.08 4.98 6.35
N LYS A 71 5.40 4.91 7.63
CA LYS A 71 6.45 4.01 8.14
C LYS A 71 6.04 2.55 7.89
N ASN A 72 7.02 1.66 7.90
CA ASN A 72 6.77 0.23 7.75
C ASN A 72 5.78 -0.28 8.81
N CYS A 73 4.76 -0.98 8.36
CA CYS A 73 3.77 -1.68 9.18
C CYS A 73 3.09 -2.77 8.34
N ALA A 74 2.30 -3.63 8.95
CA ALA A 74 1.62 -4.72 8.26
C ALA A 74 0.70 -4.20 7.13
N TRP A 75 -0.06 -3.15 7.40
CA TRP A 75 -0.98 -2.53 6.42
C TRP A 75 -0.26 -1.89 5.24
N TRP A 76 0.98 -1.41 5.43
CA TRP A 76 1.82 -0.93 4.33
C TRP A 76 2.05 -2.06 3.31
N LEU A 77 2.43 -3.24 3.78
CA LEU A 77 2.65 -4.41 2.90
C LEU A 77 1.35 -4.92 2.29
N MET A 78 0.25 -4.96 3.06
CA MET A 78 -1.07 -5.34 2.53
C MET A 78 -1.55 -4.39 1.43
N ALA A 79 -1.33 -3.07 1.60
CA ALA A 79 -1.68 -2.07 0.60
C ALA A 79 -0.85 -2.24 -0.68
N ASP A 80 0.47 -2.43 -0.56
CA ASP A 80 1.35 -2.67 -1.71
C ASP A 80 0.93 -3.93 -2.49
N LEU A 81 0.58 -5.00 -1.78
CA LEU A 81 0.03 -6.21 -2.40
C LEU A 81 -1.30 -5.96 -3.09
N ALA A 82 -2.22 -5.23 -2.45
CA ALA A 82 -3.52 -4.90 -3.03
C ALA A 82 -3.38 -4.07 -4.32
N ILE A 83 -2.44 -3.12 -4.33
CA ILE A 83 -2.07 -2.33 -5.52
C ILE A 83 -1.56 -3.25 -6.64
N MET A 84 -0.66 -4.17 -6.33
CA MET A 84 -0.16 -5.14 -7.29
C MET A 84 -1.24 -6.10 -7.80
N MET A 85 -2.14 -6.59 -6.94
CA MET A 85 -3.25 -7.49 -7.29
C MET A 85 -4.21 -6.87 -8.31
N THR A 86 -4.36 -5.55 -8.28
CA THR A 86 -5.25 -4.81 -9.19
C THR A 86 -4.54 -4.28 -10.43
N GLY A 87 -3.24 -4.56 -10.60
CA GLY A 87 -2.47 -4.15 -11.78
C GLY A 87 -2.02 -2.69 -11.76
N HIS A 88 -2.07 -2.05 -10.59
CA HIS A 88 -1.60 -0.69 -10.38
C HIS A 88 -0.13 -0.64 -9.95
N VAL A 89 0.41 0.57 -9.79
CA VAL A 89 1.82 0.83 -9.46
C VAL A 89 1.90 1.51 -8.11
N GLY A 90 2.66 0.94 -7.16
CA GLY A 90 2.90 1.52 -5.85
C GLY A 90 3.86 2.71 -5.91
N VAL A 91 3.57 3.79 -5.18
CA VAL A 91 4.45 4.95 -5.02
C VAL A 91 4.71 5.15 -3.52
N PRO A 92 5.73 4.47 -2.96
CA PRO A 92 6.07 4.66 -1.56
C PRO A 92 6.66 6.05 -1.33
N ILE A 93 6.14 6.75 -0.33
CA ILE A 93 6.56 8.09 0.08
C ILE A 93 7.28 7.99 1.42
N TYR A 94 8.50 8.53 1.50
CA TYR A 94 9.25 8.59 2.75
C TYR A 94 8.47 9.33 3.84
N PRO A 95 8.45 8.82 5.09
CA PRO A 95 7.60 9.35 6.17
C PRO A 95 8.14 10.64 6.82
N THR A 96 9.11 11.30 6.22
CA THR A 96 9.80 12.50 6.76
C THR A 96 10.05 13.58 5.72
N LEU A 97 9.24 13.61 4.65
CA LEU A 97 9.38 14.63 3.60
C LEU A 97 8.82 15.98 4.03
N THR A 98 9.28 17.04 3.35
CA THR A 98 8.67 18.38 3.44
C THR A 98 7.34 18.41 2.68
N ALA A 99 6.52 19.42 2.93
CA ALA A 99 5.30 19.67 2.16
C ALA A 99 5.57 19.79 0.66
N GLU A 100 6.62 20.52 0.28
CA GLU A 100 7.00 20.73 -1.12
C GLU A 100 7.39 19.43 -1.82
N THR A 101 8.24 18.61 -1.18
CA THR A 101 8.66 17.32 -1.74
C THR A 101 7.50 16.33 -1.79
N THR A 102 6.61 16.34 -0.80
CA THR A 102 5.38 15.52 -0.80
C THR A 102 4.49 15.91 -1.97
N LYS A 103 4.25 17.22 -2.16
CA LYS A 103 3.46 17.72 -3.29
C LYS A 103 4.08 17.33 -4.62
N TYR A 104 5.37 17.58 -4.79
CA TYR A 104 6.09 17.19 -6.00
C TYR A 104 5.94 15.69 -6.30
N THR A 105 6.15 14.84 -5.30
CA THR A 105 6.07 13.38 -5.48
C THR A 105 4.67 12.94 -5.92
N LEU A 106 3.62 13.45 -5.28
CA LEU A 106 2.23 13.10 -5.59
C LEU A 106 1.80 13.61 -6.97
N GLU A 107 2.17 14.85 -7.34
CA GLU A 107 1.86 15.43 -8.63
C GLU A 107 2.66 14.79 -9.77
N HIS A 108 3.98 14.65 -9.60
CA HIS A 108 4.86 14.07 -10.63
C HIS A 108 4.56 12.59 -10.89
N SER A 109 4.21 11.82 -9.86
CA SER A 109 3.77 10.44 -10.02
C SER A 109 2.34 10.32 -10.55
N GLU A 110 1.59 11.41 -10.62
CA GLU A 110 0.16 11.42 -10.97
C GLU A 110 -0.68 10.47 -10.11
N SER A 111 -0.34 10.33 -8.82
CA SER A 111 -1.03 9.42 -7.92
C SER A 111 -2.52 9.70 -7.82
N LYS A 112 -3.35 8.66 -7.94
CA LYS A 112 -4.82 8.77 -7.97
C LYS A 112 -5.47 8.45 -6.63
N LEU A 113 -4.74 7.81 -5.73
CA LEU A 113 -5.16 7.42 -4.39
C LEU A 113 -3.97 7.51 -3.45
N LEU A 114 -4.21 7.87 -2.19
CA LEU A 114 -3.19 7.96 -1.16
C LEU A 114 -3.57 7.08 0.04
N PHE A 115 -2.71 6.14 0.39
CA PHE A 115 -2.74 5.49 1.70
C PHE A 115 -1.94 6.29 2.72
N VAL A 116 -2.56 6.60 3.87
CA VAL A 116 -1.90 7.30 4.99
C VAL A 116 -1.82 6.35 6.17
N GLY A 117 -0.60 6.05 6.60
CA GLY A 117 -0.39 5.04 7.63
C GLY A 117 0.32 5.56 8.87
N LYS A 118 1.16 4.68 9.43
CA LYS A 118 1.93 4.96 10.64
C LYS A 118 2.90 6.11 10.41
N LEU A 119 2.58 7.28 10.95
CA LEU A 119 3.39 8.49 10.89
C LEU A 119 3.47 9.13 12.28
N ASP A 120 4.58 9.79 12.59
CA ASP A 120 4.64 10.66 13.75
C ASP A 120 3.86 11.95 13.47
N GLU A 121 3.31 12.56 14.50
CA GLU A 121 2.43 13.72 14.37
C GLU A 121 3.11 14.91 13.69
N HIS A 122 4.36 15.20 14.06
CA HIS A 122 5.09 16.34 13.49
C HIS A 122 5.36 16.18 11.98
N PRO A 123 5.98 15.09 11.48
CA PRO A 123 6.13 14.87 10.03
C PRO A 123 4.79 14.87 9.30
N TRP A 124 3.75 14.25 9.87
CA TRP A 124 2.43 14.27 9.26
C TRP A 124 1.89 15.69 9.08
N ASN A 125 1.99 16.54 10.12
CA ASN A 125 1.52 17.93 10.07
C ASN A 125 2.22 18.75 8.99
N GLU A 126 3.43 18.38 8.61
CA GLU A 126 4.15 18.99 7.49
C GLU A 126 3.72 18.37 6.15
N MET A 127 3.78 17.06 6.03
CA MET A 127 3.51 16.35 4.77
C MET A 127 2.08 16.57 4.27
N LYS A 128 1.08 16.59 5.16
CA LYS A 128 -0.32 16.81 4.77
C LYS A 128 -0.58 18.11 4.02
N LYS A 129 0.24 19.16 4.25
CA LYS A 129 0.15 20.41 3.51
C LYS A 129 0.53 20.27 2.03
N GLY A 130 1.30 19.22 1.71
CA GLY A 130 1.68 18.89 0.33
C GLY A 130 0.69 17.98 -0.38
N SER A 131 -0.33 17.47 0.30
CA SER A 131 -1.34 16.63 -0.34
C SER A 131 -2.25 17.52 -1.21
N PRO A 132 -2.48 17.15 -2.50
CA PRO A 132 -3.39 17.88 -3.37
C PRO A 132 -4.81 17.91 -2.81
N GLU A 133 -5.51 19.04 -2.99
CA GLU A 133 -6.89 19.18 -2.58
C GLU A 133 -7.79 18.17 -3.31
N GLY A 134 -8.69 17.52 -2.56
CA GLY A 134 -9.60 16.51 -3.11
C GLY A 134 -8.97 15.14 -3.42
N MET A 135 -7.70 14.92 -3.07
CA MET A 135 -7.09 13.61 -3.22
C MET A 135 -7.79 12.60 -2.30
N LYS A 136 -8.32 11.54 -2.91
CA LYS A 136 -8.89 10.41 -2.13
C LYS A 136 -7.82 9.78 -1.27
N CYS A 137 -8.14 9.54 0.00
CA CYS A 137 -7.21 8.87 0.92
C CYS A 137 -7.87 7.77 1.73
N ILE A 138 -7.06 6.77 2.06
CA ILE A 138 -7.42 5.64 2.94
C ILE A 138 -6.42 5.62 4.09
N SER A 139 -6.91 5.62 5.32
CA SER A 139 -6.07 5.59 6.52
C SER A 139 -5.88 4.18 7.06
N PHE A 140 -4.65 3.86 7.49
CA PHE A 140 -4.34 2.62 8.22
C PHE A 140 -4.69 2.76 9.71
N PRO A 141 -4.87 1.66 10.46
CA PRO A 141 -5.17 1.69 11.89
C PRO A 141 -4.18 2.46 12.77
N LEU A 142 -2.92 2.52 12.40
CA LEU A 142 -1.87 3.25 13.13
C LEU A 142 -1.58 4.65 12.58
N CYS A 143 -2.53 5.24 11.86
CA CYS A 143 -2.39 6.59 11.32
C CYS A 143 -2.49 7.68 12.39
N PRO A 144 -2.04 8.91 12.11
CA PRO A 144 -2.28 10.07 12.97
C PRO A 144 -3.79 10.33 13.18
N VAL A 145 -4.13 10.95 14.32
CA VAL A 145 -5.52 11.24 14.69
C VAL A 145 -6.09 12.38 13.84
N GLY A 146 -7.41 12.34 13.58
CA GLY A 146 -8.13 13.45 12.93
C GLY A 146 -7.96 13.51 11.41
N LEU A 147 -7.68 12.39 10.77
CA LEU A 147 -7.67 12.27 9.31
C LEU A 147 -9.08 12.21 8.74
N ASP A 148 -9.34 13.01 7.72
CA ASP A 148 -10.55 12.91 6.88
C ASP A 148 -10.28 11.97 5.70
N CYS A 149 -10.09 10.70 6.02
CA CYS A 149 -9.86 9.61 5.07
C CYS A 149 -10.81 8.46 5.35
N ASP A 150 -11.13 7.68 4.32
CA ASP A 150 -11.80 6.41 4.52
C ASP A 150 -10.91 5.49 5.38
N LYS A 151 -11.51 4.73 6.29
CA LYS A 151 -10.72 3.87 7.18
C LYS A 151 -10.54 2.48 6.59
N TRP A 152 -9.33 1.98 6.64
CA TRP A 152 -8.97 0.63 6.18
C TRP A 152 -9.93 -0.44 6.69
N GLU A 153 -10.22 -0.43 8.01
CA GLU A 153 -11.05 -1.44 8.65
C GLU A 153 -12.51 -1.38 8.19
N ASP A 154 -13.02 -0.17 7.95
CA ASP A 154 -14.40 0.02 7.49
C ASP A 154 -14.57 -0.49 6.04
N LEU A 155 -13.54 -0.33 5.23
CA LEU A 155 -13.52 -0.79 3.84
C LEU A 155 -13.37 -2.32 3.76
N THR A 156 -12.35 -2.87 4.42
CA THR A 156 -12.09 -4.31 4.41
C THR A 156 -13.15 -5.11 5.16
N GLY A 157 -13.78 -4.52 6.19
CA GLY A 157 -14.89 -5.13 6.92
C GLY A 157 -16.16 -5.32 6.09
N LYS A 158 -16.35 -4.52 5.03
CA LYS A 158 -17.52 -4.58 4.13
C LYS A 158 -17.22 -5.30 2.81
N ALA A 159 -15.96 -5.35 2.40
CA ALA A 159 -15.56 -5.93 1.13
C ALA A 159 -15.47 -7.46 1.19
N GLU A 160 -15.88 -8.10 0.11
CA GLU A 160 -15.49 -9.48 -0.18
C GLU A 160 -14.08 -9.49 -0.80
N GLU A 161 -13.43 -10.66 -0.82
CA GLU A 161 -12.15 -10.82 -1.53
C GLU A 161 -12.34 -10.56 -3.03
N ILE A 162 -11.35 -9.96 -3.68
CA ILE A 162 -11.32 -9.80 -5.14
C ILE A 162 -11.44 -11.17 -5.81
N LYS A 163 -12.33 -11.28 -6.78
CA LYS A 163 -12.63 -12.56 -7.46
C LYS A 163 -11.49 -13.01 -8.37
N GLU A 164 -10.84 -12.04 -9.01
CA GLU A 164 -9.76 -12.31 -9.96
C GLU A 164 -8.62 -11.34 -9.72
N VAL A 165 -7.46 -11.89 -9.37
CA VAL A 165 -6.23 -11.11 -9.21
C VAL A 165 -5.48 -11.05 -10.53
N LYS A 166 -4.96 -9.88 -10.90
CA LYS A 166 -4.16 -9.76 -12.10
C LYS A 166 -2.84 -10.52 -11.96
N LYS A 167 -2.57 -11.37 -12.94
CA LYS A 167 -1.25 -12.00 -13.06
C LYS A 167 -0.27 -10.95 -13.53
N ARG A 168 0.77 -10.76 -12.71
CA ARG A 168 1.87 -9.84 -13.05
C ARG A 168 2.96 -10.59 -13.79
N THR A 169 3.68 -9.86 -14.63
CA THR A 169 4.91 -10.34 -15.30
C THR A 169 6.12 -9.60 -14.74
N GLY A 170 7.32 -10.12 -14.96
CA GLY A 170 8.56 -9.47 -14.54
C GLY A 170 8.90 -8.18 -15.32
N GLU A 171 8.19 -7.92 -16.41
CA GLU A 171 8.37 -6.74 -17.26
C GLU A 171 7.48 -5.55 -16.83
N GLU A 172 6.47 -5.80 -16.02
CA GLU A 172 5.55 -4.76 -15.58
C GLU A 172 6.14 -3.93 -14.44
N MET A 173 5.90 -2.62 -14.51
CA MET A 173 6.29 -1.71 -13.43
C MET A 173 5.48 -2.03 -12.16
N ALA A 174 6.16 -2.38 -11.07
CA ALA A 174 5.53 -2.67 -9.79
C ALA A 174 5.50 -1.44 -8.87
N THR A 175 6.55 -0.64 -8.89
CA THR A 175 6.71 0.50 -7.98
C THR A 175 7.56 1.61 -8.60
N ILE A 176 7.31 2.87 -8.18
CA ILE A 176 8.14 4.04 -8.48
C ILE A 176 8.70 4.55 -7.16
N ILE A 177 10.02 4.53 -7.01
CA ILE A 177 10.71 4.96 -5.79
C ILE A 177 11.46 6.25 -6.07
N TYR A 178 11.10 7.33 -5.36
CA TYR A 178 11.82 8.60 -5.40
C TYR A 178 12.99 8.57 -4.43
N THR A 179 14.20 8.90 -4.91
CA THR A 179 15.40 8.96 -4.09
C THR A 179 15.98 10.37 -4.07
N SER A 180 16.68 10.75 -3.00
CA SER A 180 17.26 12.08 -2.82
C SER A 180 18.33 12.48 -3.87
N GLY A 181 18.74 11.57 -4.74
CA GLY A 181 19.75 11.84 -5.80
C GLY A 181 19.16 12.05 -7.19
N SER A 182 17.85 11.86 -7.38
CA SER A 182 17.20 11.94 -8.70
C SER A 182 16.59 13.31 -9.02
N THR A 183 16.48 14.21 -8.06
CA THR A 183 16.06 15.58 -8.28
C THR A 183 17.31 16.43 -8.52
N GLY A 184 17.84 16.38 -9.74
CA GLY A 184 18.80 17.37 -10.21
C GLY A 184 18.09 18.73 -10.34
N VAL A 185 17.92 19.45 -9.25
CA VAL A 185 17.69 20.89 -9.17
C VAL A 185 18.69 21.43 -8.19
#